data_f36b457e0a6422d70e76081d006e30f5
#
_entry.id   f36b457e0a6422d70e76081d006e30f5
#
_cell.length_a   1.000
_cell.length_b   1.000
_cell.length_c   1.000
_cell.angle_alpha   90.00
_cell.angle_beta   90.00
_cell.angle_gamma   90.00
#
_symmetry.space_group_name_H-M   'P 1'
#
loop_
_entity.id
_entity.type
_entity.pdbx_description
1 polymer ?
#
loop_
_entity_poly.entity_id
_entity_poly.type
_entity_poly.pdbx_seq_one_letter_code
_entity_poly.pdbx_strand_id
1 'polypeptide(L)'
;MAETTAVITTLDKKDGSGNLIGVDDNAICIYKMESGAVGTMTASWTYYGQEDNSTILYGSKGIMRIYEDPEYCIKIIKPDNEVILYNVDQIQTNDKQTKSGVIDAFMDCIVHGKEAQLSGKSVLSAMEAVFASIESAKTGKTIKIG
;
A
#
# COMPACT_ATOMS: atom_id res chain seq x y z
N MET A 1 15.95 -6.75 9.92
CA MET A 1 15.50 -7.53 8.74
C MET A 1 14.00 -7.76 8.80
N ALA A 2 13.33 -7.64 7.70
CA ALA A 2 11.92 -8.02 7.56
C ALA A 2 11.82 -9.35 6.80
N GLU A 3 10.70 -10.01 6.87
CA GLU A 3 10.40 -11.20 6.09
C GLU A 3 8.99 -11.14 5.54
N THR A 4 8.74 -11.78 4.39
CA THR A 4 7.44 -11.82 3.76
C THR A 4 7.06 -13.23 3.33
N THR A 5 5.77 -13.51 3.40
CA THR A 5 5.12 -14.66 2.78
C THR A 5 3.98 -14.14 1.91
N ALA A 6 3.90 -14.57 0.66
CA ALA A 6 2.92 -14.06 -0.29
C ALA A 6 2.29 -15.16 -1.13
N VAL A 7 1.04 -14.91 -1.52
CA VAL A 7 0.32 -15.62 -2.57
C VAL A 7 -0.07 -14.61 -3.64
N ILE A 8 0.37 -14.85 -4.86
CA ILE A 8 0.09 -13.99 -6.02
C ILE A 8 -0.49 -14.89 -7.11
N THR A 9 -1.59 -14.47 -7.72
CA THR A 9 -2.31 -15.28 -8.70
C THR A 9 -2.87 -14.44 -9.84
N THR A 10 -3.13 -15.10 -10.97
CA THR A 10 -3.96 -14.59 -12.06
C THR A 10 -5.28 -15.35 -12.03
N LEU A 11 -6.38 -14.68 -11.67
CA LEU A 11 -7.68 -15.31 -11.53
C LEU A 11 -8.61 -15.06 -12.71
N ASP A 12 -8.66 -13.85 -13.25
CA ASP A 12 -9.72 -13.46 -14.18
C ASP A 12 -9.24 -12.62 -15.37
N LYS A 13 -8.03 -12.06 -15.37
CA LYS A 13 -7.54 -11.29 -16.50
C LYS A 13 -7.38 -12.18 -17.74
N LYS A 14 -8.16 -11.88 -18.79
CA LYS A 14 -8.18 -12.61 -20.04
C LYS A 14 -7.82 -11.72 -21.23
N ASP A 15 -7.20 -12.30 -22.23
CA ASP A 15 -7.00 -11.69 -23.54
C ASP A 15 -8.30 -11.62 -24.35
N GLY A 16 -8.25 -10.99 -25.53
CA GLY A 16 -9.39 -10.92 -26.45
C GLY A 16 -9.89 -12.27 -26.97
N SER A 17 -9.14 -13.34 -26.77
CA SER A 17 -9.49 -14.73 -27.11
C SER A 17 -10.03 -15.53 -25.93
N GLY A 18 -10.10 -14.91 -24.74
CA GLY A 18 -10.60 -15.54 -23.51
C GLY A 18 -9.59 -16.38 -22.74
N ASN A 19 -8.31 -16.39 -23.13
CA ASN A 19 -7.25 -17.05 -22.37
C ASN A 19 -6.76 -16.14 -21.24
N LEU A 20 -6.38 -16.74 -20.09
CA LEU A 20 -5.73 -15.99 -19.02
C LEU A 20 -4.43 -15.35 -19.53
N ILE A 21 -4.29 -14.05 -19.32
CA ILE A 21 -3.03 -13.36 -19.58
C ILE A 21 -2.09 -13.59 -18.39
N GLY A 22 -0.79 -13.74 -18.64
CA GLY A 22 0.21 -13.99 -17.61
C GLY A 22 0.54 -12.77 -16.75
N VAL A 23 -0.50 -12.01 -16.35
CA VAL A 23 -0.39 -10.83 -15.49
C VAL A 23 -1.08 -11.15 -14.18
N ASP A 24 -0.35 -10.98 -13.09
CA ASP A 24 -0.89 -11.14 -11.75
C ASP A 24 -1.96 -10.08 -11.48
N ASP A 25 -3.12 -10.51 -11.02
CA ASP A 25 -4.28 -9.65 -10.76
C ASP A 25 -4.75 -9.67 -9.30
N ASN A 26 -4.18 -10.57 -8.50
CA ASN A 26 -4.44 -10.66 -7.07
C ASN A 26 -3.17 -10.97 -6.30
N ALA A 27 -2.96 -10.27 -5.18
CA ALA A 27 -1.86 -10.50 -4.27
C ALA A 27 -2.33 -10.40 -2.82
N ILE A 28 -1.90 -11.35 -2.00
CA ILE A 28 -2.03 -11.32 -0.54
C ILE A 28 -0.64 -11.54 0.04
N CYS A 29 -0.15 -10.56 0.80
CA CYS A 29 1.18 -10.60 1.39
C CYS A 29 1.09 -10.42 2.91
N ILE A 30 1.93 -11.13 3.64
CA ILE A 30 2.12 -10.97 5.08
C ILE A 30 3.57 -10.53 5.28
N TYR A 31 3.77 -9.43 6.00
CA TYR A 31 5.08 -8.89 6.33
C TYR A 31 5.29 -8.95 7.84
N LYS A 32 6.43 -9.47 8.25
CA LYS A 32 6.88 -9.40 9.64
C LYS A 32 8.10 -8.49 9.72
N MET A 33 7.95 -7.40 10.42
CA MET A 33 8.99 -6.39 10.56
C MET A 33 10.00 -6.77 11.65
N GLU A 34 11.20 -6.22 11.55
CA GLU A 34 12.25 -6.41 12.57
C GLU A 34 11.80 -5.93 13.96
N SER A 35 10.97 -4.89 14.02
CA SER A 35 10.36 -4.39 15.25
C SER A 35 9.35 -5.34 15.91
N GLY A 36 8.99 -6.44 15.24
CA GLY A 36 7.94 -7.36 15.66
C GLY A 36 6.55 -6.97 15.15
N ALA A 37 6.39 -5.85 14.49
CA ALA A 37 5.11 -5.50 13.85
C ALA A 37 4.79 -6.46 12.71
N VAL A 38 3.51 -6.78 12.54
CA VAL A 38 3.02 -7.61 11.44
C VAL A 38 2.06 -6.79 10.60
N GLY A 39 2.25 -6.82 9.29
CA GLY A 39 1.38 -6.19 8.33
C GLY A 39 0.82 -7.20 7.33
N THR A 40 -0.37 -6.92 6.82
CA THR A 40 -0.95 -7.63 5.69
C THR A 40 -1.25 -6.63 4.58
N MET A 41 -1.04 -7.05 3.34
CA MET A 41 -1.42 -6.28 2.16
C MET A 41 -2.26 -7.17 1.25
N THR A 42 -3.39 -6.65 0.82
CA THR A 42 -4.22 -7.27 -0.19
C THR A 42 -4.36 -6.30 -1.35
N ALA A 43 -4.08 -6.75 -2.56
CA ALA A 43 -4.29 -5.98 -3.78
C ALA A 43 -5.01 -6.84 -4.81
N SER A 44 -6.05 -6.30 -5.44
CA SER A 44 -6.83 -7.03 -6.44
C SER A 44 -7.35 -6.10 -7.51
N TRP A 45 -7.27 -6.54 -8.77
CA TRP A 45 -7.91 -5.88 -9.92
C TRP A 45 -9.22 -6.56 -10.33
N THR A 46 -9.55 -7.66 -9.69
CA THR A 46 -10.74 -8.46 -9.99
C THR A 46 -11.83 -8.30 -8.94
N TYR A 47 -11.71 -7.30 -8.08
CA TYR A 47 -12.70 -6.97 -7.07
C TYR A 47 -13.94 -6.32 -7.71
N TYR A 48 -15.09 -6.92 -7.48
CA TYR A 48 -16.38 -6.43 -7.95
C TYR A 48 -17.12 -5.66 -6.85
N GLY A 49 -16.69 -4.45 -6.59
CA GLY A 49 -17.28 -3.62 -5.53
C GLY A 49 -16.83 -2.18 -5.65
N GLN A 50 -17.05 -1.42 -4.60
CA GLN A 50 -16.46 -0.10 -4.49
C GLN A 50 -14.95 -0.23 -4.25
N GLU A 51 -14.18 0.69 -4.82
CA GLU A 51 -12.75 0.78 -4.60
C GLU A 51 -12.45 0.94 -3.11
N ASP A 52 -11.55 0.13 -2.59
CA ASP A 52 -11.07 0.16 -1.20
C ASP A 52 -9.54 0.31 -1.18
N ASN A 53 -9.08 1.50 -0.81
CA ASN A 53 -7.66 1.83 -0.63
C ASN A 53 -7.35 2.08 0.85
N SER A 54 -8.12 1.50 1.76
CA SER A 54 -7.98 1.73 3.19
C SER A 54 -6.69 1.12 3.77
N THR A 55 -6.19 1.77 4.80
CA THR A 55 -5.11 1.25 5.64
C THR A 55 -5.52 1.33 7.10
N ILE A 56 -5.40 0.22 7.83
CA ILE A 56 -5.73 0.18 9.27
C ILE A 56 -4.45 -0.15 10.05
N LEU A 57 -4.13 0.69 11.03
CA LEU A 57 -3.00 0.50 11.94
C LEU A 57 -3.53 0.19 13.34
N TYR A 58 -3.19 -0.98 13.86
CA TYR A 58 -3.49 -1.39 15.24
C TYR A 58 -2.26 -1.17 16.10
N GLY A 59 -2.31 -0.19 16.98
CA GLY A 59 -1.23 0.16 17.89
C GLY A 59 -1.60 0.03 19.36
N SER A 60 -0.61 0.02 20.24
CA SER A 60 -0.82 -0.01 21.70
C SER A 60 -1.52 1.25 22.25
N LYS A 61 -1.56 2.33 21.48
CA LYS A 61 -2.17 3.62 21.86
C LYS A 61 -3.50 3.88 21.17
N GLY A 62 -4.01 2.93 20.39
CA GLY A 62 -5.27 3.06 19.65
C GLY A 62 -5.19 2.49 18.25
N ILE A 63 -6.24 2.74 17.50
CA ILE A 63 -6.41 2.29 16.11
C ILE A 63 -6.44 3.54 15.22
N MET A 64 -5.68 3.52 14.15
CA MET A 64 -5.77 4.53 13.09
C MET A 64 -6.34 3.89 11.82
N ARG A 65 -7.40 4.49 11.29
CA ARG A 65 -8.04 4.10 10.03
C ARG A 65 -7.81 5.21 9.02
N ILE A 66 -7.23 4.88 7.89
CA ILE A 66 -6.86 5.82 6.83
C ILE A 66 -7.67 5.44 5.59
N TYR A 67 -8.42 6.40 5.06
CA TYR A 67 -9.26 6.27 3.86
C TYR A 67 -10.32 5.17 3.89
N GLU A 68 -10.77 4.77 5.08
CA GLU A 68 -11.92 3.88 5.25
C GLU A 68 -13.25 4.64 5.13
N ASP A 69 -13.27 5.89 5.57
CA ASP A 69 -14.45 6.75 5.59
C ASP A 69 -14.37 7.78 4.47
N PRO A 70 -15.42 7.95 3.63
CA PRO A 70 -15.39 8.91 2.53
C PRO A 70 -15.37 10.37 2.99
N GLU A 71 -15.79 10.68 4.21
CA GLU A 71 -15.83 12.03 4.76
C GLU A 71 -14.55 12.38 5.53
N TYR A 72 -13.98 11.41 6.25
CA TYR A 72 -12.81 11.62 7.10
C TYR A 72 -11.65 10.75 6.65
N CYS A 73 -10.64 11.37 6.09
CA CYS A 73 -9.47 10.65 5.58
C CYS A 73 -8.69 9.91 6.66
N ILE A 74 -8.69 10.41 7.90
CA ILE A 74 -8.03 9.75 9.04
C ILE A 74 -8.98 9.74 10.23
N LYS A 75 -9.19 8.57 10.80
CA LYS A 75 -9.94 8.34 12.04
C LYS A 75 -9.03 7.66 13.06
N ILE A 76 -8.84 8.28 14.22
CA ILE A 76 -8.08 7.72 15.33
C ILE A 76 -9.05 7.36 16.44
N ILE A 77 -9.00 6.12 16.93
CA ILE A 77 -9.78 5.62 18.06
C ILE A 77 -8.81 5.31 19.18
N LYS A 78 -8.92 6.04 20.30
CA LYS A 78 -8.09 5.85 21.49
C LYS A 78 -8.63 4.74 22.41
N PRO A 79 -7.82 4.24 23.39
CA PRO A 79 -8.25 3.17 24.29
C PRO A 79 -9.46 3.54 25.18
N ASP A 80 -9.68 4.81 25.45
CA ASP A 80 -10.82 5.36 26.20
C ASP A 80 -12.07 5.59 25.34
N ASN A 81 -12.05 5.13 24.07
CA ASN A 81 -13.06 5.34 23.06
C ASN A 81 -13.19 6.81 22.58
N GLU A 82 -12.25 7.68 22.93
CA GLU A 82 -12.17 9.00 22.27
C GLU A 82 -11.90 8.80 20.76
N VAL A 83 -12.66 9.48 19.93
CA VAL A 83 -12.53 9.44 18.47
C VAL A 83 -12.07 10.81 17.97
N ILE A 84 -10.96 10.81 17.23
CA ILE A 84 -10.43 11.99 16.56
C ILE A 84 -10.59 11.80 15.06
N LEU A 85 -11.19 12.76 14.40
CA LEU A 85 -11.46 12.76 12.97
C LEU A 85 -10.66 13.89 12.29
N TYR A 86 -9.99 13.55 11.18
CA TYR A 86 -9.31 14.54 10.36
C TYR A 86 -9.92 14.54 8.97
N ASN A 87 -10.40 15.70 8.57
CA ASN A 87 -10.79 15.97 7.19
C ASN A 87 -9.62 16.68 6.51
N VAL A 88 -8.77 15.90 5.86
CA VAL A 88 -7.69 16.37 4.99
C VAL A 88 -8.05 16.04 3.55
N ASP A 89 -7.32 16.60 2.58
CA ASP A 89 -7.59 16.34 1.17
C ASP A 89 -7.69 14.82 0.89
N GLN A 90 -8.74 14.44 0.17
CA GLN A 90 -8.96 13.05 -0.21
C GLN A 90 -7.79 12.52 -1.03
N ILE A 91 -7.44 11.24 -0.87
CA ILE A 91 -6.63 10.56 -1.88
C ILE A 91 -7.37 10.66 -3.20
N GLN A 92 -6.72 11.26 -4.15
CA GLN A 92 -7.20 11.30 -5.51
C GLN A 92 -6.69 10.05 -6.20
N THR A 93 -7.56 9.08 -6.36
CA THR A 93 -7.30 7.92 -7.21
C THR A 93 -7.28 8.34 -8.69
N ASN A 94 -6.69 7.52 -9.53
CA ASN A 94 -6.28 7.82 -10.91
C ASN A 94 -7.33 8.51 -11.81
N ASP A 95 -8.61 8.38 -11.53
CA ASP A 95 -9.67 8.88 -12.43
C ASP A 95 -9.95 10.39 -12.33
N LYS A 96 -9.51 11.06 -11.26
CA LYS A 96 -9.80 12.49 -11.04
C LYS A 96 -8.64 13.25 -10.39
N GLN A 97 -7.42 12.77 -10.51
CA GLN A 97 -6.26 13.36 -9.88
C GLN A 97 -5.88 14.69 -10.53
N THR A 98 -6.37 15.79 -9.99
CA THR A 98 -6.07 17.13 -10.48
C THR A 98 -4.85 17.77 -9.83
N LYS A 99 -4.50 17.37 -8.58
CA LYS A 99 -3.32 17.83 -7.86
C LYS A 99 -2.94 16.81 -6.78
N SER A 100 -1.77 16.20 -6.90
CA SER A 100 -1.21 15.33 -5.85
C SER A 100 -0.19 16.03 -4.93
N GLY A 101 0.19 17.26 -5.25
CA GLY A 101 1.28 17.95 -4.57
C GLY A 101 2.68 17.37 -4.87
N VAL A 102 2.77 16.20 -5.51
CA VAL A 102 4.05 15.52 -5.78
C VAL A 102 4.91 16.32 -6.77
N ILE A 103 4.31 16.87 -7.82
CA ILE A 103 5.03 17.69 -8.80
C ILE A 103 5.52 18.98 -8.16
N ASP A 104 4.68 19.64 -7.37
CA ASP A 104 5.05 20.88 -6.67
C ASP A 104 6.18 20.62 -5.67
N ALA A 105 6.11 19.55 -4.89
CA ALA A 105 7.16 19.12 -3.97
C ALA A 105 8.46 18.79 -4.71
N PHE A 106 8.39 18.13 -5.87
CA PHE A 106 9.57 17.84 -6.69
C PHE A 106 10.21 19.12 -7.25
N MET A 107 9.39 20.04 -7.75
CA MET A 107 9.87 21.34 -8.25
C MET A 107 10.52 22.15 -7.11
N ASP A 108 9.94 22.14 -5.90
CA ASP A 108 10.54 22.81 -4.72
C ASP A 108 11.91 22.23 -4.38
N CYS A 109 12.08 20.90 -4.51
CA CYS A 109 13.38 20.27 -4.31
C CYS A 109 14.43 20.74 -5.32
N ILE A 110 14.04 20.87 -6.60
CA ILE A 110 14.94 21.35 -7.66
C ILE A 110 15.35 22.81 -7.39
N VAL A 111 14.39 23.66 -7.14
CA VAL A 111 14.61 25.11 -6.93
C VAL A 111 15.49 25.38 -5.71
N HIS A 112 15.31 24.63 -4.64
CA HIS A 112 16.01 24.86 -3.37
C HIS A 112 17.17 23.89 -3.10
N GLY A 113 17.51 23.01 -4.05
CA GLY A 113 18.58 22.02 -3.90
C GLY A 113 18.36 21.04 -2.74
N LYS A 114 17.11 20.70 -2.42
CA LYS A 114 16.75 19.77 -1.36
C LYS A 114 16.63 18.35 -1.90
N GLU A 115 16.91 17.36 -1.04
CA GLU A 115 16.63 15.96 -1.37
C GLU A 115 15.10 15.75 -1.35
N ALA A 116 14.58 15.07 -2.39
CA ALA A 116 13.17 14.73 -2.46
C ALA A 116 12.82 13.64 -1.45
N GLN A 117 11.73 13.82 -0.69
CA GLN A 117 11.23 12.79 0.23
C GLN A 117 10.90 11.49 -0.51
N LEU A 118 10.33 11.60 -1.72
CA LEU A 118 10.06 10.48 -2.62
C LEU A 118 11.22 10.35 -3.63
N SER A 119 12.39 10.01 -3.14
CA SER A 119 13.57 9.72 -3.97
C SER A 119 13.66 8.24 -4.30
N GLY A 120 14.41 7.87 -5.34
CA GLY A 120 14.70 6.47 -5.65
C GLY A 120 15.29 5.71 -4.46
N LYS A 121 16.11 6.39 -3.65
CA LYS A 121 16.71 5.83 -2.44
C LYS A 121 15.65 5.56 -1.35
N SER A 122 14.70 6.47 -1.15
CA SER A 122 13.66 6.33 -0.12
C SER A 122 12.65 5.21 -0.42
N VAL A 123 12.46 4.84 -1.70
CA VAL A 123 11.54 3.78 -2.11
C VAL A 123 12.22 2.42 -2.30
N LEU A 124 13.55 2.33 -2.16
CA LEU A 124 14.29 1.09 -2.41
C LEU A 124 13.79 -0.06 -1.54
N SER A 125 13.60 0.18 -0.24
CA SER A 125 13.11 -0.85 0.70
C SER A 125 11.70 -1.33 0.36
N ALA A 126 10.85 -0.47 -0.17
CA ALA A 126 9.52 -0.87 -0.65
C ALA A 126 9.62 -1.78 -1.88
N MET A 127 10.53 -1.47 -2.81
CA MET A 127 10.77 -2.33 -3.98
C MET A 127 11.37 -3.69 -3.58
N GLU A 128 12.28 -3.72 -2.62
CA GLU A 128 12.82 -4.98 -2.06
C GLU A 128 11.70 -5.84 -1.48
N ALA A 129 10.75 -5.25 -0.76
CA ALA A 129 9.60 -5.97 -0.23
C ALA A 129 8.70 -6.54 -1.35
N VAL A 130 8.49 -5.79 -2.43
CA VAL A 130 7.72 -6.27 -3.60
C VAL A 130 8.43 -7.46 -4.26
N PHE A 131 9.72 -7.37 -4.55
CA PHE A 131 10.46 -8.46 -5.18
C PHE A 131 10.54 -9.69 -4.28
N ALA A 132 10.74 -9.53 -2.98
CA ALA A 132 10.71 -10.63 -2.02
C ALA A 132 9.33 -11.31 -1.96
N SER A 133 8.24 -10.54 -2.08
CA SER A 133 6.88 -11.09 -2.14
C SER A 133 6.64 -11.91 -3.42
N ILE A 134 7.13 -11.43 -4.57
CA ILE A 134 7.07 -12.17 -5.82
C ILE A 134 7.87 -13.48 -5.72
N GLU A 135 9.05 -13.44 -5.14
CA GLU A 135 9.88 -14.63 -4.92
C GLU A 135 9.19 -15.61 -3.95
N SER A 136 8.61 -15.10 -2.86
CA SER A 136 7.82 -15.90 -1.92
C SER A 136 6.68 -16.63 -2.61
N ALA A 137 5.90 -15.93 -3.42
CA ALA A 137 4.79 -16.53 -4.16
C ALA A 137 5.26 -17.62 -5.14
N LYS A 138 6.38 -17.39 -5.83
CA LYS A 138 6.96 -18.38 -6.77
C LYS A 138 7.51 -19.62 -6.09
N THR A 139 8.11 -19.47 -4.92
CA THR A 139 8.82 -20.56 -4.23
C THR A 139 7.99 -21.24 -3.14
N GLY A 140 6.88 -20.63 -2.71
CA GLY A 140 6.09 -21.06 -1.56
C GLY A 140 6.82 -20.93 -0.22
N LYS A 141 7.88 -20.10 -0.15
CA LYS A 141 8.71 -19.93 1.06
C LYS A 141 8.62 -18.51 1.59
N THR A 142 8.86 -18.37 2.88
CA THR A 142 9.10 -17.07 3.49
C THR A 142 10.46 -16.53 3.04
N ILE A 143 10.50 -15.31 2.55
CA ILE A 143 11.70 -14.63 2.03
C ILE A 143 12.09 -13.49 2.97
N LYS A 144 13.37 -13.36 3.27
CA LYS A 144 13.93 -12.24 4.04
C LYS A 144 14.11 -11.03 3.14
N ILE A 145 13.83 -9.84 3.69
CA ILE A 145 13.94 -8.54 3.04
C ILE A 145 15.10 -7.78 3.66
N GLY A 146 15.96 -7.20 2.87
CA GLY A 146 17.12 -6.40 3.30
C GLY A 146 18.45 -7.07 3.10
#